data_035162c22c1c257931fa94b3c377f050
#
_entry.id   035162c22c1c257931fa94b3c377f050
#
_cell.length_a   1.000
_cell.length_b   1.000
_cell.length_c   1.000
_cell.angle_alpha   90.00
_cell.angle_beta   90.00
_cell.angle_gamma   90.00
#
_symmetry.space_group_name_H-M   'P 1'
#
loop_
_entity.id
_entity.type
_entity.pdbx_description
1 polymer ?
#
loop_
_entity_poly.entity_id
_entity_poly.type
_entity_poly.pdbx_seq_one_letter_code
_entity_poly.pdbx_strand_id
1 'polypeptide(L)'
;MEFEVKILMARLHSKKKGKAGTKRPKSKVTPKWVEKKKAEIKEIIIKMAREGVPPARIGIMLRDQYGIPNIRAILGMPLTAFLRKEKVAPEYPEDLLNLIKKAVRLSTHLKESKKDVHNSVKLSHVESKINRLVKYYSKKGMLPEGWKYERDKAALLVK
;
A
#
# COMPACT_ATOMS: atom_id res chain seq x y z
N MET A 1 20.92 16.09 22.52
CA MET A 1 20.24 16.51 21.25
C MET A 1 20.33 15.34 20.29
N GLU A 2 19.30 14.50 20.30
CA GLU A 2 19.20 13.38 19.35
C GLU A 2 18.77 13.93 17.99
N PHE A 3 19.67 13.87 17.03
CA PHE A 3 19.34 14.13 15.64
C PHE A 3 18.40 13.01 15.14
N GLU A 4 17.10 13.26 15.12
CA GLU A 4 16.16 12.45 14.35
C GLU A 4 16.60 12.49 12.88
N VAL A 5 17.32 11.49 12.47
CA VAL A 5 17.58 11.25 11.04
C VAL A 5 16.23 10.90 10.41
N LYS A 6 15.50 11.90 9.91
CA LYS A 6 14.37 11.68 9.01
C LYS A 6 14.85 10.82 7.86
N ILE A 7 14.53 9.54 7.91
CA ILE A 7 14.83 8.61 6.82
C ILE A 7 13.92 9.01 5.65
N LEU A 8 14.40 9.97 4.87
CA LEU A 8 13.79 10.34 3.60
C LEU A 8 13.83 9.12 2.69
N MET A 9 12.66 8.61 2.36
CA MET A 9 12.52 7.59 1.30
C MET A 9 13.26 8.10 0.07
N ALA A 10 14.28 7.37 -0.38
CA ALA A 10 15.06 7.76 -1.55
C ALA A 10 14.11 7.95 -2.74
N ARG A 11 13.94 9.19 -3.16
CA ARG A 11 13.29 9.50 -4.43
C ARG A 11 14.31 9.20 -5.52
N LEU A 12 13.99 8.27 -6.40
CA LEU A 12 14.72 8.11 -7.65
C LEU A 12 14.71 9.46 -8.37
N HIS A 13 15.88 10.11 -8.44
CA HIS A 13 16.20 11.29 -9.24
C HIS A 13 15.03 11.96 -10.00
N SER A 14 13.97 12.28 -9.29
CA SER A 14 12.86 13.02 -9.89
C SER A 14 13.25 14.49 -9.90
N LYS A 15 13.62 15.01 -11.05
CA LYS A 15 13.82 16.45 -11.29
C LYS A 15 12.49 17.23 -11.28
N LYS A 16 11.37 16.58 -10.94
CA LYS A 16 10.05 17.19 -10.91
C LYS A 16 9.94 18.13 -9.71
N LYS A 17 9.90 19.41 -9.94
CA LYS A 17 9.67 20.47 -8.95
C LYS A 17 8.16 20.77 -8.76
N GLY A 18 7.27 20.17 -9.56
CA GLY A 18 5.84 20.41 -9.52
C GLY A 18 5.24 19.96 -8.17
N LYS A 19 4.37 20.80 -7.61
CA LYS A 19 3.64 20.58 -6.36
C LYS A 19 2.17 20.16 -6.60
N ALA A 20 1.81 19.88 -7.85
CA ALA A 20 0.47 19.42 -8.19
C ALA A 20 0.14 18.10 -7.49
N GLY A 21 -1.04 18.01 -6.94
CA GLY A 21 -1.54 16.83 -6.26
C GLY A 21 -3.05 16.92 -6.03
N THR A 22 -3.69 15.80 -5.80
CA THR A 22 -5.11 15.74 -5.44
C THR A 22 -5.36 16.40 -4.10
N LYS A 23 -6.29 17.34 -4.06
CA LYS A 23 -6.78 17.96 -2.83
C LYS A 23 -8.00 17.19 -2.34
N ARG A 24 -7.92 16.65 -1.14
CA ARG A 24 -9.06 16.00 -0.49
C ARG A 24 -9.98 17.07 0.12
N PRO A 25 -11.30 16.82 0.15
CA PRO A 25 -12.23 17.68 0.89
C PRO A 25 -11.75 17.85 2.34
N LYS A 26 -11.73 19.10 2.84
CA LYS A 26 -11.34 19.39 4.22
C LYS A 26 -12.36 18.89 5.23
N SER A 27 -13.63 18.76 4.82
CA SER A 27 -14.72 18.31 5.65
C SER A 27 -14.49 16.86 6.12
N LYS A 28 -14.67 16.63 7.42
CA LYS A 28 -14.68 15.32 8.05
C LYS A 28 -16.08 14.71 8.12
N VAL A 29 -17.08 15.43 7.62
CA VAL A 29 -18.49 15.02 7.65
C VAL A 29 -18.82 14.29 6.35
N THR A 30 -19.70 13.30 6.43
CA THR A 30 -20.22 12.60 5.26
C THR A 30 -21.00 13.59 4.38
N PRO A 31 -20.71 13.68 3.07
CA PRO A 31 -21.43 14.56 2.17
C PRO A 31 -22.91 14.17 2.05
N LYS A 32 -23.78 15.18 1.84
CA LYS A 32 -25.24 14.97 1.74
C LYS A 32 -25.67 14.06 0.57
N TRP A 33 -24.86 13.97 -0.49
CA TRP A 33 -25.16 13.13 -1.67
C TRP A 33 -24.89 11.64 -1.44
N VAL A 34 -24.30 11.23 -0.32
CA VAL A 34 -24.08 9.82 0.02
C VAL A 34 -25.35 9.27 0.62
N GLU A 35 -26.18 8.61 -0.18
CA GLU A 35 -27.46 8.03 0.21
C GLU A 35 -27.35 6.77 1.05
N LYS A 36 -26.23 6.02 0.87
CA LYS A 36 -26.04 4.73 1.55
C LYS A 36 -25.79 4.88 3.04
N LYS A 37 -26.48 4.04 3.81
CA LYS A 37 -26.27 3.96 5.27
C LYS A 37 -24.89 3.40 5.63
N LYS A 38 -24.38 3.80 6.78
CA LYS A 38 -23.07 3.33 7.29
C LYS A 38 -22.98 1.81 7.38
N ALA A 39 -24.06 1.10 7.68
CA ALA A 39 -24.10 -0.35 7.76
C ALA A 39 -23.87 -0.98 6.38
N GLU A 40 -24.60 -0.55 5.36
CA GLU A 40 -24.46 -1.02 3.98
C GLU A 40 -23.04 -0.81 3.43
N ILE A 41 -22.46 0.36 3.72
CA ILE A 41 -21.08 0.65 3.30
C ILE A 41 -20.08 -0.33 3.93
N LYS A 42 -20.27 -0.67 5.21
CA LYS A 42 -19.42 -1.67 5.88
C LYS A 42 -19.55 -3.05 5.23
N GLU A 43 -20.75 -3.49 4.91
CA GLU A 43 -21.00 -4.78 4.24
C GLU A 43 -20.34 -4.83 2.86
N ILE A 44 -20.49 -3.75 2.06
CA ILE A 44 -19.83 -3.63 0.75
C ILE A 44 -18.30 -3.73 0.90
N ILE A 45 -17.72 -3.05 1.89
CA ILE A 45 -16.27 -3.11 2.14
C ILE A 45 -15.83 -4.54 2.50
N ILE A 46 -16.57 -5.21 3.38
CA ILE A 46 -16.26 -6.59 3.81
C ILE A 46 -16.37 -7.55 2.61
N LYS A 47 -17.41 -7.41 1.79
CA LYS A 47 -17.59 -8.20 0.58
C LYS A 47 -16.42 -8.05 -0.37
N MET A 48 -16.06 -6.82 -0.74
CA MET A 48 -14.90 -6.54 -1.61
C MET A 48 -13.59 -7.09 -1.03
N ALA A 49 -13.39 -6.97 0.29
CA ALA A 49 -12.19 -7.47 0.95
C ALA A 49 -12.11 -9.01 0.91
N ARG A 50 -13.23 -9.71 1.09
CA ARG A 50 -13.32 -11.18 0.95
C ARG A 50 -13.09 -11.65 -0.48
N GLU A 51 -13.46 -10.84 -1.47
CA GLU A 51 -13.15 -11.06 -2.89
C GLU A 51 -11.66 -10.82 -3.21
N GLY A 52 -10.82 -10.46 -2.24
CA GLY A 52 -9.38 -10.23 -2.40
C GLY A 52 -9.03 -8.87 -3.00
N VAL A 53 -9.97 -7.91 -3.04
CA VAL A 53 -9.69 -6.56 -3.55
C VAL A 53 -8.77 -5.82 -2.57
N PRO A 54 -7.64 -5.24 -3.04
CA PRO A 54 -6.71 -4.52 -2.18
C PRO A 54 -7.36 -3.30 -1.51
N PRO A 55 -7.02 -2.96 -0.26
CA PRO A 55 -7.60 -1.83 0.48
C PRO A 55 -7.54 -0.49 -0.25
N ALA A 56 -6.45 -0.21 -0.99
CA ALA A 56 -6.35 1.00 -1.80
C ALA A 56 -7.39 1.02 -2.93
N ARG A 57 -7.61 -0.12 -3.59
CA ARG A 57 -8.59 -0.25 -4.67
C ARG A 57 -10.02 -0.17 -4.14
N ILE A 58 -10.32 -0.76 -2.98
CA ILE A 58 -11.61 -0.60 -2.31
C ILE A 58 -11.92 0.88 -2.13
N GLY A 59 -10.94 1.68 -1.67
CA GLY A 59 -11.11 3.13 -1.52
C GLY A 59 -11.45 3.86 -2.81
N ILE A 60 -10.83 3.48 -3.92
CA ILE A 60 -11.08 4.03 -5.25
C ILE A 60 -12.48 3.64 -5.73
N MET A 61 -12.86 2.36 -5.62
CA MET A 61 -14.17 1.87 -6.04
C MET A 61 -15.30 2.54 -5.25
N LEU A 62 -15.14 2.73 -3.94
CA LEU A 62 -16.12 3.44 -3.11
C LEU A 62 -16.28 4.91 -3.53
N ARG A 63 -15.19 5.55 -3.94
CA ARG A 63 -15.23 6.91 -4.47
C ARG A 63 -15.96 6.98 -5.81
N ASP A 64 -15.60 6.09 -6.74
CA ASP A 64 -16.02 6.17 -8.14
C ASP A 64 -17.42 5.59 -8.37
N GLN A 65 -17.79 4.49 -7.69
CA GLN A 65 -19.08 3.82 -7.86
C GLN A 65 -20.15 4.29 -6.87
N TYR A 66 -19.73 4.66 -5.65
CA TYR A 66 -20.67 5.00 -4.57
C TYR A 66 -20.59 6.47 -4.14
N GLY A 67 -19.76 7.28 -4.82
CA GLY A 67 -19.66 8.71 -4.53
C GLY A 67 -19.09 9.03 -3.15
N ILE A 68 -18.35 8.11 -2.52
CA ILE A 68 -17.82 8.25 -1.16
C ILE A 68 -16.38 8.80 -1.21
N PRO A 69 -16.16 10.11 -1.02
CA PRO A 69 -14.83 10.70 -1.17
C PRO A 69 -13.87 10.37 -0.03
N ASN A 70 -14.39 10.11 1.16
CA ASN A 70 -13.60 9.86 2.36
C ASN A 70 -14.23 8.80 3.26
N ILE A 71 -13.74 7.59 3.17
CA ILE A 71 -14.22 6.45 3.97
C ILE A 71 -13.98 6.67 5.46
N ARG A 72 -12.88 7.35 5.82
CA ARG A 72 -12.55 7.61 7.22
C ARG A 72 -13.60 8.50 7.90
N ALA A 73 -14.23 9.40 7.17
CA ALA A 73 -15.31 10.25 7.70
C ALA A 73 -16.52 9.40 8.10
N ILE A 74 -16.84 8.36 7.33
CA ILE A 74 -18.00 7.48 7.57
C ILE A 74 -17.70 6.46 8.67
N LEU A 75 -16.54 5.79 8.60
CA LEU A 75 -16.19 4.73 9.55
C LEU A 75 -15.71 5.27 10.91
N GLY A 76 -15.18 6.50 10.95
CA GLY A 76 -14.51 7.07 12.12
C GLY A 76 -13.06 6.57 12.30
N MET A 77 -12.60 5.62 11.46
CA MET A 77 -11.27 5.00 11.52
C MET A 77 -10.71 4.75 10.10
N PRO A 78 -9.38 4.56 9.97
CA PRO A 78 -8.79 4.16 8.70
C PRO A 78 -9.35 2.84 8.18
N LEU A 79 -9.48 2.69 6.85
CA LEU A 79 -9.99 1.47 6.21
C LEU A 79 -9.21 0.22 6.65
N THR A 80 -7.88 0.29 6.67
CA THR A 80 -7.03 -0.82 7.08
C THR A 80 -7.24 -1.24 8.54
N ALA A 81 -7.52 -0.29 9.45
CA ALA A 81 -7.86 -0.59 10.83
C ALA A 81 -9.23 -1.27 10.94
N PHE A 82 -10.21 -0.83 10.14
CA PHE A 82 -11.51 -1.47 10.07
C PHE A 82 -11.40 -2.92 9.57
N LEU A 83 -10.66 -3.16 8.48
CA LEU A 83 -10.47 -4.51 7.96
C LEU A 83 -9.77 -5.44 8.95
N ARG A 84 -8.84 -4.93 9.75
CA ARG A 84 -8.22 -5.71 10.83
C ARG A 84 -9.20 -6.08 11.94
N LYS A 85 -10.05 -5.14 12.33
CA LYS A 85 -11.10 -5.37 13.33
C LYS A 85 -12.06 -6.48 12.89
N GLU A 86 -12.43 -6.48 11.60
CA GLU A 86 -13.30 -7.49 11.00
C GLU A 86 -12.56 -8.78 10.59
N LYS A 87 -11.25 -8.90 10.91
CA LYS A 87 -10.40 -10.07 10.58
C LYS A 87 -10.36 -10.43 9.08
N VAL A 88 -10.54 -9.45 8.21
CA VAL A 88 -10.53 -9.59 6.73
C VAL A 88 -9.34 -8.83 6.12
N ALA A 89 -8.42 -8.34 6.95
CA ALA A 89 -7.23 -7.65 6.47
C ALA A 89 -6.26 -8.63 5.81
N PRO A 90 -5.54 -8.20 4.74
CA PRO A 90 -4.46 -8.99 4.17
C PRO A 90 -3.34 -9.18 5.21
N GLU A 91 -2.67 -10.33 5.14
CA GLU A 91 -1.57 -10.71 6.05
C GLU A 91 -0.41 -9.71 5.99
N TYR A 92 -0.06 -9.29 4.78
CA TYR A 92 1.02 -8.33 4.56
C TYR A 92 0.48 -6.97 4.10
N PRO A 93 1.15 -5.86 4.45
CA PRO A 93 0.81 -4.53 3.95
C PRO A 93 0.84 -4.48 2.41
N GLU A 94 -0.20 -3.88 1.81
CA GLU A 94 -0.38 -3.81 0.35
C GLU A 94 0.81 -3.16 -0.37
N ASP A 95 1.36 -2.08 0.19
CA ASP A 95 2.51 -1.36 -0.37
C ASP A 95 3.78 -2.22 -0.41
N LEU A 96 4.02 -3.03 0.64
CA LEU A 96 5.11 -3.99 0.69
C LEU A 96 4.93 -5.08 -0.38
N LEU A 97 3.74 -5.70 -0.45
CA LEU A 97 3.44 -6.72 -1.45
C LEU A 97 3.59 -6.19 -2.88
N ASN A 98 3.14 -4.97 -3.16
CA ASN A 98 3.26 -4.36 -4.49
C ASN A 98 4.73 -4.13 -4.89
N LEU A 99 5.61 -3.78 -3.94
CA LEU A 99 7.04 -3.67 -4.20
C LEU A 99 7.69 -5.04 -4.40
N ILE A 100 7.29 -6.05 -3.63
CA ILE A 100 7.77 -7.44 -3.81
C ILE A 100 7.34 -7.97 -5.18
N LYS A 101 6.07 -7.79 -5.59
CA LYS A 101 5.59 -8.11 -6.94
C LYS A 101 6.43 -7.48 -8.04
N LYS A 102 6.78 -6.20 -7.85
CA LYS A 102 7.65 -5.49 -8.79
C LYS A 102 9.07 -6.05 -8.80
N ALA A 103 9.64 -6.39 -7.65
CA ALA A 103 10.96 -6.98 -7.56
C ALA A 103 11.03 -8.36 -8.25
N VAL A 104 10.01 -9.21 -8.04
CA VAL A 104 9.90 -10.51 -8.70
C VAL A 104 9.84 -10.36 -10.21
N ARG A 105 9.00 -9.46 -10.74
CA ARG A 105 8.92 -9.20 -12.20
C ARG A 105 10.25 -8.74 -12.78
N LEU A 106 10.95 -7.82 -12.09
CA LEU A 106 12.27 -7.36 -12.53
C LEU A 106 13.31 -8.47 -12.46
N SER A 107 13.29 -9.30 -11.43
CA SER A 107 14.19 -10.45 -11.30
C SER A 107 13.98 -11.48 -12.42
N THR A 108 12.72 -11.77 -12.77
CA THR A 108 12.39 -12.68 -13.89
C THR A 108 12.89 -12.11 -15.22
N HIS A 109 12.62 -10.84 -15.48
CA HIS A 109 13.12 -10.16 -16.68
C HIS A 109 14.65 -10.22 -16.80
N LEU A 110 15.38 -10.01 -15.70
CA LEU A 110 16.83 -10.01 -15.70
C LEU A 110 17.44 -11.43 -15.86
N LYS A 111 16.68 -12.49 -15.60
CA LYS A 111 17.10 -13.86 -15.92
C LYS A 111 17.17 -14.08 -17.44
N GLU A 112 16.22 -13.50 -18.17
CA GLU A 112 16.15 -13.57 -19.64
C GLU A 112 17.09 -12.52 -20.28
N SER A 113 17.07 -11.30 -19.78
CA SER A 113 17.81 -10.16 -20.33
C SER A 113 18.98 -9.75 -19.43
N LYS A 114 20.03 -10.58 -19.37
CA LYS A 114 21.19 -10.40 -18.47
C LYS A 114 21.96 -9.10 -18.66
N LYS A 115 21.95 -8.53 -19.88
CA LYS A 115 22.67 -7.28 -20.22
C LYS A 115 21.92 -6.01 -19.88
N ASP A 116 20.69 -6.08 -19.34
CA ASP A 116 19.88 -4.89 -19.01
C ASP A 116 20.32 -4.24 -17.68
N VAL A 117 21.37 -3.42 -17.79
CA VAL A 117 21.93 -2.68 -16.66
C VAL A 117 20.91 -1.72 -16.05
N HIS A 118 20.03 -1.11 -16.86
CA HIS A 118 19.03 -0.16 -16.37
C HIS A 118 18.03 -0.81 -15.41
N ASN A 119 17.50 -1.98 -15.76
CA ASN A 119 16.59 -2.69 -14.89
C ASN A 119 17.30 -3.37 -13.69
N SER A 120 18.57 -3.73 -13.83
CA SER A 120 19.40 -4.18 -12.71
C SER A 120 19.52 -3.10 -11.63
N VAL A 121 19.84 -1.86 -12.01
CA VAL A 121 19.87 -0.72 -11.08
C VAL A 121 18.48 -0.45 -10.47
N LYS A 122 17.41 -0.56 -11.27
CA LYS A 122 16.03 -0.42 -10.76
C LYS A 122 15.68 -1.49 -9.74
N LEU A 123 16.09 -2.74 -9.95
CA LEU A 123 15.88 -3.82 -8.98
C LEU A 123 16.54 -3.49 -7.63
N SER A 124 17.81 -3.07 -7.63
CA SER A 124 18.51 -2.65 -6.42
C SER A 124 17.78 -1.52 -5.67
N HIS A 125 17.25 -0.53 -6.41
CA HIS A 125 16.46 0.54 -5.81
C HIS A 125 15.14 0.06 -5.22
N VAL A 126 14.45 -0.90 -5.86
CA VAL A 126 13.21 -1.49 -5.34
C VAL A 126 13.50 -2.28 -4.06
N GLU A 127 14.55 -3.09 -4.03
CA GLU A 127 14.98 -3.85 -2.85
C GLU A 127 15.35 -2.94 -1.68
N SER A 128 16.05 -1.83 -1.95
CA SER A 128 16.32 -0.82 -0.94
C SER A 128 15.05 -0.23 -0.34
N LYS A 129 13.98 -0.05 -1.14
CA LYS A 129 12.66 0.41 -0.65
C LYS A 129 11.97 -0.67 0.18
N ILE A 130 12.01 -1.93 -0.26
CA ILE A 130 11.47 -3.07 0.50
C ILE A 130 12.13 -3.14 1.87
N ASN A 131 13.45 -3.12 1.95
CA ASN A 131 14.19 -3.19 3.21
C ASN A 131 13.83 -2.04 4.18
N ARG A 132 13.56 -0.84 3.67
CA ARG A 132 13.10 0.29 4.50
C ARG A 132 11.67 0.09 5.01
N LEU A 133 10.75 -0.41 4.17
CA LEU A 133 9.40 -0.73 4.61
C LEU A 133 9.38 -1.86 5.61
N VAL A 134 10.22 -2.88 5.43
CA VAL A 134 10.38 -3.98 6.39
C VAL A 134 10.76 -3.44 7.76
N LYS A 135 11.81 -2.60 7.84
CA LYS A 135 12.22 -1.96 9.10
C LYS A 135 11.10 -1.14 9.75
N TYR A 136 10.31 -0.43 8.94
CA TYR A 136 9.18 0.35 9.43
C TYR A 136 8.06 -0.53 9.97
N TYR A 137 7.68 -1.59 9.25
CA TYR A 137 6.59 -2.47 9.66
C TYR A 137 6.98 -3.41 10.80
N SER A 138 8.25 -3.83 10.89
CA SER A 138 8.76 -4.57 12.07
C SER A 138 8.68 -3.72 13.33
N LYS A 139 9.09 -2.43 13.27
CA LYS A 139 8.94 -1.51 14.40
C LYS A 139 7.47 -1.28 14.80
N LYS A 140 6.52 -1.44 13.88
CA LYS A 140 5.08 -1.32 14.14
C LYS A 140 4.41 -2.63 14.56
N GLY A 141 5.14 -3.72 14.68
CA GLY A 141 4.58 -5.05 14.97
C GLY A 141 3.63 -5.57 13.90
N MET A 142 3.78 -5.11 12.64
CA MET A 142 2.94 -5.54 11.51
C MET A 142 3.53 -6.70 10.73
N LEU A 143 4.78 -7.00 10.97
CA LEU A 143 5.50 -8.16 10.43
C LEU A 143 6.01 -9.01 11.59
N PRO A 144 6.15 -10.33 11.38
CA PRO A 144 6.77 -11.21 12.37
C PRO A 144 8.18 -10.72 12.74
N GLU A 145 8.59 -10.99 13.97
CA GLU A 145 9.94 -10.69 14.42
C GLU A 145 10.98 -11.44 13.58
N GLY A 146 12.05 -10.73 13.19
CA GLY A 146 13.10 -11.31 12.36
C GLY A 146 12.76 -11.47 10.88
N TRP A 147 11.58 -11.04 10.40
CA TRP A 147 11.24 -11.12 8.99
C TRP A 147 12.21 -10.32 8.12
N LYS A 148 12.80 -10.99 7.11
CA LYS A 148 13.72 -10.39 6.14
C LYS A 148 13.25 -10.69 4.72
N TYR A 149 13.53 -9.76 3.82
CA TYR A 149 13.27 -9.96 2.41
C TYR A 149 14.38 -10.84 1.79
N GLU A 150 13.96 -11.95 1.17
CA GLU A 150 14.84 -12.85 0.41
C GLU A 150 14.29 -12.97 -1.01
N ARG A 151 15.17 -12.85 -2.01
CA ARG A 151 14.78 -12.91 -3.44
C ARG A 151 14.13 -14.22 -3.80
N ASP A 152 14.67 -15.32 -3.32
CA ASP A 152 14.23 -16.66 -3.68
C ASP A 152 12.84 -16.98 -3.09
N LYS A 153 12.57 -16.52 -1.89
CA LYS A 153 11.27 -16.68 -1.22
C LYS A 153 10.24 -15.65 -1.69
N ALA A 154 10.67 -14.56 -2.32
CA ALA A 154 9.78 -13.48 -2.75
C ALA A 154 8.71 -13.95 -3.74
N ALA A 155 9.03 -14.91 -4.60
CA ALA A 155 8.08 -15.48 -5.56
C ALA A 155 6.92 -16.22 -4.87
N LEU A 156 7.15 -16.87 -3.73
CA LEU A 156 6.13 -17.58 -2.94
C LEU A 156 5.13 -16.64 -2.29
N LEU A 157 5.56 -15.42 -1.91
CA LEU A 157 4.70 -14.41 -1.29
C LEU A 157 3.77 -13.71 -2.30
N VAL A 158 4.01 -13.91 -3.60
CA VAL A 158 3.33 -13.16 -4.68
C VAL A 158 2.30 -14.00 -5.43
N LYS A 159 2.15 -15.26 -5.05
CA LYS A 159 1.10 -16.12 -5.64
C LYS A 159 -0.29 -15.56 -5.48
#